data_5d5a19aed8fcf0623fc65aa8af037d94
#
_entry.id   5d5a19aed8fcf0623fc65aa8af037d94
#
_cell.length_a   1.000
_cell.length_b   1.000
_cell.length_c   1.000
_cell.angle_alpha   90.00
_cell.angle_beta   90.00
_cell.angle_gamma   90.00
#
_symmetry.space_group_name_H-M   'P 1'
#
loop_
_entity.id
_entity.type
_entity.pdbx_description
1 polymer ?
#
loop_
_entity_poly.entity_id
_entity_poly.type
_entity_poly.pdbx_seq_one_letter_code
_entity_poly.pdbx_strand_id
1 'polypeptide(L)'
;MEIYIARPGDSLGSAARRFGLPEGELAALNQLGDPRRLTAGLALLIPSPASAPAEPRELGACLSETAPDSLLRELLPELSFYCPLCLSLTEDGGLAPPRSPRRKYPADTAAPLLGAANIAKGAFSASLARGVLGPAEGRERFLAAALAEIEAGGFRGLFLKFCYLYPFDREKYSDFLAFLSRELHSRGLYLFTALAPREEERCESLLCAAHDYEAHSRYADRSVLLAYDWGYECGAPQAVSPVNRLRRVLDYAAGKIPPGKLLLGFSGYGYNWALPWRQGQRALPILHTAAANLAVSLGVEVRFDPAFRASYFIYTDSASRRHIVWFEDARSVQAKLELVEEYGLAGLCRCDGSRLCRAELALICARFSPALLP
;
A
#
# COMPACT_ATOMS: atom_id res chain seq x y z
N MET A 1 6.97 -15.37 -14.80
CA MET A 1 8.00 -14.36 -14.46
C MET A 1 9.13 -15.01 -13.68
N GLU A 2 10.38 -14.62 -13.95
CA GLU A 2 11.59 -15.09 -13.26
C GLU A 2 12.30 -13.87 -12.62
N ILE A 3 12.96 -14.07 -11.48
CA ILE A 3 13.76 -13.00 -10.85
C ILE A 3 15.23 -13.33 -11.03
N TYR A 4 15.92 -12.49 -11.76
CA TYR A 4 17.37 -12.59 -11.97
C TYR A 4 18.11 -11.62 -11.04
N ILE A 5 19.13 -12.14 -10.34
CA ILE A 5 19.99 -11.33 -9.48
C ILE A 5 21.26 -11.00 -10.24
N ALA A 6 21.48 -9.73 -10.51
CA ALA A 6 22.66 -9.25 -11.24
C ALA A 6 23.95 -9.60 -10.50
N ARG A 7 24.95 -10.05 -11.27
CA ARG A 7 26.28 -10.42 -10.79
C ARG A 7 27.27 -9.28 -11.05
N PRO A 8 28.41 -9.25 -10.35
CA PRO A 8 29.48 -8.33 -10.70
C PRO A 8 29.86 -8.45 -12.18
N GLY A 9 29.93 -7.31 -12.89
CA GLY A 9 30.24 -7.24 -14.31
C GLY A 9 29.05 -7.41 -15.26
N ASP A 10 27.85 -7.71 -14.76
CA ASP A 10 26.67 -7.75 -15.61
C ASP A 10 26.29 -6.37 -16.14
N SER A 11 25.76 -6.37 -17.36
CA SER A 11 25.04 -5.26 -17.98
C SER A 11 23.61 -5.71 -18.34
N LEU A 12 22.73 -4.77 -18.56
CA LEU A 12 21.38 -5.10 -19.02
C LEU A 12 21.41 -5.87 -20.34
N GLY A 13 22.33 -5.49 -21.27
CA GLY A 13 22.54 -6.22 -22.52
C GLY A 13 23.05 -7.66 -22.33
N SER A 14 23.89 -7.93 -21.31
CA SER A 14 24.29 -9.31 -21.00
C SER A 14 23.13 -10.12 -20.43
N ALA A 15 22.32 -9.52 -19.54
CA ALA A 15 21.11 -10.15 -19.02
C ALA A 15 20.08 -10.40 -20.13
N ALA A 16 19.80 -9.41 -20.98
CA ALA A 16 18.87 -9.53 -22.10
C ALA A 16 19.26 -10.68 -23.05
N ARG A 17 20.54 -10.75 -23.45
CA ARG A 17 21.07 -11.87 -24.30
C ARG A 17 20.90 -13.22 -23.61
N ARG A 18 21.16 -13.32 -22.31
CA ARG A 18 21.04 -14.57 -21.55
C ARG A 18 19.60 -15.14 -21.59
N PHE A 19 18.60 -14.27 -21.58
CA PHE A 19 17.19 -14.66 -21.57
C PHE A 19 16.51 -14.53 -22.93
N GLY A 20 17.25 -14.18 -23.99
CA GLY A 20 16.72 -14.04 -25.34
C GLY A 20 15.70 -12.89 -25.50
N LEU A 21 15.87 -11.81 -24.74
CA LEU A 21 14.96 -10.67 -24.70
C LEU A 21 15.58 -9.42 -25.33
N PRO A 22 14.77 -8.52 -25.91
CA PRO A 22 15.21 -7.19 -26.29
C PRO A 22 15.64 -6.37 -25.06
N GLU A 23 16.83 -5.74 -25.13
CA GLU A 23 17.36 -4.95 -24.02
C GLU A 23 16.41 -3.80 -23.60
N GLY A 24 15.78 -3.14 -24.60
CA GLY A 24 14.84 -2.06 -24.36
C GLY A 24 13.57 -2.49 -23.60
N GLU A 25 13.06 -3.69 -23.86
CA GLU A 25 11.91 -4.25 -23.15
C GLU A 25 12.27 -4.56 -21.68
N LEU A 26 13.46 -5.17 -21.47
CA LEU A 26 13.93 -5.47 -20.13
C LEU A 26 14.19 -4.18 -19.31
N ALA A 27 14.74 -3.13 -19.96
CA ALA A 27 14.92 -1.81 -19.37
C ALA A 27 13.58 -1.17 -18.98
N ALA A 28 12.61 -1.20 -19.89
CA ALA A 28 11.28 -0.61 -19.70
C ALA A 28 10.51 -1.31 -18.57
N LEU A 29 10.54 -2.64 -18.51
CA LEU A 29 9.90 -3.42 -17.46
C LEU A 29 10.49 -3.09 -16.08
N ASN A 30 11.81 -3.05 -15.95
CA ASN A 30 12.50 -2.77 -14.70
C ASN A 30 12.72 -1.27 -14.43
N GLN A 31 12.29 -0.40 -15.34
CA GLN A 31 12.39 1.07 -15.25
C GLN A 31 13.81 1.56 -14.91
N LEU A 32 14.82 0.96 -15.55
CA LEU A 32 16.22 1.32 -15.37
C LEU A 32 16.61 2.47 -16.30
N GLY A 33 17.20 3.52 -15.73
CA GLY A 33 17.61 4.72 -16.48
C GLY A 33 18.89 4.57 -17.27
N ASP A 34 19.88 3.79 -16.80
CA ASP A 34 21.12 3.47 -17.53
C ASP A 34 21.21 1.97 -17.80
N PRO A 35 20.98 1.53 -19.04
CA PRO A 35 21.03 0.12 -19.39
C PRO A 35 22.45 -0.46 -19.46
N ARG A 36 23.48 0.38 -19.54
CA ARG A 36 24.87 -0.06 -19.75
C ARG A 36 25.50 -0.72 -18.53
N ARG A 37 24.98 -0.45 -17.33
CA ARG A 37 25.52 -0.97 -16.07
C ARG A 37 24.42 -1.53 -15.20
N LEU A 38 24.71 -2.66 -14.58
CA LEU A 38 23.95 -3.19 -13.45
C LEU A 38 24.88 -3.21 -12.24
N THR A 39 24.31 -3.15 -11.07
CA THR A 39 25.07 -3.36 -9.84
C THR A 39 24.80 -4.75 -9.29
N ALA A 40 25.81 -5.35 -8.66
CA ALA A 40 25.67 -6.66 -8.05
C ALA A 40 24.51 -6.69 -7.04
N GLY A 41 23.76 -7.79 -7.02
CA GLY A 41 22.65 -7.99 -6.11
C GLY A 41 21.34 -7.31 -6.52
N LEU A 42 21.33 -6.46 -7.57
CA LEU A 42 20.09 -5.88 -8.10
C LEU A 42 19.19 -6.98 -8.65
N ALA A 43 17.94 -7.01 -8.23
CA ALA A 43 16.95 -7.93 -8.77
C ALA A 43 16.30 -7.36 -10.02
N LEU A 44 16.30 -8.12 -11.09
CA LEU A 44 15.59 -7.83 -12.34
C LEU A 44 14.42 -8.79 -12.50
N LEU A 45 13.27 -8.28 -12.86
CA LEU A 45 12.16 -9.10 -13.31
C LEU A 45 12.35 -9.45 -14.77
N ILE A 46 12.30 -10.74 -15.07
CA ILE A 46 12.48 -11.30 -16.40
C ILE A 46 11.14 -11.85 -16.88
N PRO A 47 10.61 -11.41 -18.02
CA PRO A 47 9.47 -12.05 -18.65
C PRO A 47 9.77 -13.52 -18.93
N SER A 48 8.89 -14.40 -18.50
CA SER A 48 8.94 -15.83 -18.82
C SER A 48 7.51 -16.33 -19.08
N PRO A 49 7.34 -17.39 -19.88
CA PRO A 49 6.04 -17.99 -20.06
C PRO A 49 5.37 -18.30 -18.71
N ALA A 50 4.08 -18.07 -18.61
CA ALA A 50 3.33 -18.42 -17.40
C ALA A 50 3.37 -19.93 -17.18
N SER A 51 3.74 -20.37 -16.00
CA SER A 51 3.75 -21.77 -15.61
C SER A 51 2.38 -22.29 -15.17
N ALA A 52 1.48 -21.37 -14.76
CA ALA A 52 0.12 -21.66 -14.35
C ALA A 52 -0.79 -20.45 -14.66
N PRO A 53 -2.11 -20.63 -14.77
CA PRO A 53 -3.06 -19.53 -14.80
C PRO A 53 -2.95 -18.67 -13.53
N ALA A 54 -3.14 -17.35 -13.68
CA ALA A 54 -3.18 -16.44 -12.54
C ALA A 54 -4.42 -16.73 -11.68
N GLU A 55 -4.25 -16.78 -10.36
CA GLU A 55 -5.36 -17.00 -9.44
C GLU A 55 -6.21 -15.74 -9.27
N PRO A 56 -7.56 -15.86 -9.22
CA PRO A 56 -8.40 -14.71 -8.92
C PRO A 56 -8.14 -14.19 -7.50
N ARG A 57 -7.75 -12.91 -7.39
CA ARG A 57 -7.59 -12.20 -6.12
C ARG A 57 -8.05 -10.76 -6.27
N GLU A 58 -8.48 -10.15 -5.18
CA GLU A 58 -8.85 -8.75 -5.18
C GLU A 58 -7.59 -7.86 -5.17
N LEU A 59 -7.41 -7.10 -6.24
CA LEU A 59 -6.28 -6.19 -6.41
C LEU A 59 -6.77 -4.75 -6.27
N GLY A 60 -6.24 -4.02 -5.30
CA GLY A 60 -6.64 -2.65 -5.02
C GLY A 60 -5.51 -1.64 -5.08
N ALA A 61 -5.85 -0.37 -5.33
CA ALA A 61 -4.91 0.74 -5.26
C ALA A 61 -5.53 2.00 -4.67
N CYS A 62 -4.80 2.66 -3.75
CA CYS A 62 -5.07 4.02 -3.35
C CYS A 62 -4.27 4.96 -4.24
N LEU A 63 -4.94 5.87 -4.92
CA LEU A 63 -4.34 6.78 -5.88
C LEU A 63 -4.30 8.20 -5.33
N SER A 64 -3.46 9.05 -5.92
CA SER A 64 -3.54 10.49 -5.67
C SER A 64 -4.73 11.08 -6.41
N GLU A 65 -5.39 12.07 -5.83
CA GLU A 65 -6.43 12.87 -6.50
C GLU A 65 -5.94 13.48 -7.83
N THR A 66 -4.63 13.72 -7.94
CA THR A 66 -3.98 14.27 -9.13
C THR A 66 -3.37 13.21 -10.04
N ALA A 67 -3.69 11.92 -9.84
CA ALA A 67 -3.20 10.85 -10.70
C ALA A 67 -3.60 11.11 -12.16
N PRO A 68 -2.65 11.06 -13.12
CA PRO A 68 -2.93 11.34 -14.51
C PRO A 68 -3.80 10.25 -15.14
N ASP A 69 -4.66 10.61 -16.09
CA ASP A 69 -5.54 9.66 -16.77
C ASP A 69 -4.79 8.55 -17.52
N SER A 70 -3.54 8.82 -17.95
CA SER A 70 -2.68 7.77 -18.52
C SER A 70 -2.38 6.65 -17.54
N LEU A 71 -2.10 7.00 -16.28
CA LEU A 71 -1.87 6.01 -15.21
C LEU A 71 -3.15 5.22 -14.90
N LEU A 72 -4.30 5.89 -14.85
CA LEU A 72 -5.58 5.22 -14.63
C LEU A 72 -5.87 4.23 -15.76
N ARG A 73 -5.70 4.60 -17.03
CA ARG A 73 -5.88 3.68 -18.16
C ARG A 73 -4.96 2.46 -18.13
N GLU A 74 -3.74 2.60 -17.58
CA GLU A 74 -2.80 1.50 -17.46
C GLU A 74 -3.14 0.58 -16.27
N LEU A 75 -3.64 1.14 -15.15
CA LEU A 75 -3.87 0.39 -13.91
C LEU A 75 -5.27 -0.24 -13.81
N LEU A 76 -6.33 0.47 -14.22
CA LEU A 76 -7.70 0.02 -13.94
C LEU A 76 -8.06 -1.36 -14.47
N PRO A 77 -7.55 -1.81 -15.65
CA PRO A 77 -7.80 -3.17 -16.13
C PRO A 77 -7.24 -4.26 -15.21
N GLU A 78 -6.23 -3.94 -14.41
CA GLU A 78 -5.52 -4.86 -13.51
C GLU A 78 -6.03 -4.78 -12.06
N LEU A 79 -7.09 -4.01 -11.81
CA LEU A 79 -7.60 -3.78 -10.46
C LEU A 79 -9.04 -4.29 -10.30
N SER A 80 -9.36 -4.74 -9.09
CA SER A 80 -10.72 -5.04 -8.63
C SER A 80 -11.42 -3.79 -8.08
N PHE A 81 -10.64 -2.95 -7.41
CA PHE A 81 -11.11 -1.68 -6.84
C PHE A 81 -9.98 -0.64 -6.79
N TYR A 82 -10.37 0.62 -6.68
CA TYR A 82 -9.41 1.71 -6.47
C TYR A 82 -10.02 2.84 -5.65
N CYS A 83 -9.15 3.58 -4.95
CA CYS A 83 -9.54 4.75 -4.16
C CYS A 83 -8.86 5.98 -4.77
N PRO A 84 -9.50 6.68 -5.73
CA PRO A 84 -8.91 7.80 -6.46
C PRO A 84 -8.99 9.14 -5.72
N LEU A 85 -9.83 9.20 -4.68
CA LEU A 85 -10.08 10.40 -3.90
C LEU A 85 -10.18 10.03 -2.42
N CYS A 86 -9.41 10.70 -1.59
CA CYS A 86 -9.48 10.54 -0.14
C CYS A 86 -9.68 11.91 0.53
N LEU A 87 -10.86 12.13 1.10
CA LEU A 87 -11.24 13.38 1.75
C LEU A 87 -10.88 13.35 3.24
N SER A 88 -10.49 14.51 3.76
CA SER A 88 -10.24 14.69 5.18
C SER A 88 -11.53 15.02 5.91
N LEU A 89 -11.64 14.58 7.18
CA LEU A 89 -12.70 15.07 8.08
C LEU A 89 -12.55 16.58 8.31
N THR A 90 -13.69 17.23 8.57
CA THR A 90 -13.76 18.57 9.15
C THR A 90 -14.03 18.49 10.67
N GLU A 91 -13.77 19.57 11.41
CA GLU A 91 -13.92 19.59 12.88
C GLU A 91 -15.38 19.33 13.32
N ASP A 92 -16.33 19.71 12.50
CA ASP A 92 -17.76 19.52 12.74
C ASP A 92 -18.28 18.13 12.33
N GLY A 93 -17.41 17.23 11.87
CA GLY A 93 -17.73 15.87 11.43
C GLY A 93 -18.09 15.73 9.96
N GLY A 94 -18.05 16.78 9.16
CA GLY A 94 -18.21 16.73 7.71
C GLY A 94 -16.97 16.22 6.98
N LEU A 95 -16.99 16.33 5.64
CA LEU A 95 -15.83 16.06 4.79
C LEU A 95 -15.38 17.34 4.10
N ALA A 96 -14.07 17.56 4.09
CA ALA A 96 -13.49 18.67 3.34
C ALA A 96 -13.73 18.45 1.83
N PRO A 97 -14.00 19.51 1.05
CA PRO A 97 -14.23 19.38 -0.38
C PRO A 97 -12.99 18.86 -1.09
N PRO A 98 -13.17 18.19 -2.27
CA PRO A 98 -12.04 17.81 -3.12
C PRO A 98 -11.19 19.03 -3.49
N ARG A 99 -9.88 18.83 -3.62
CA ARG A 99 -8.95 19.88 -4.07
C ARG A 99 -9.02 20.09 -5.58
N SER A 100 -9.39 19.05 -6.32
CA SER A 100 -9.57 19.07 -7.76
C SER A 100 -11.05 19.18 -8.14
N PRO A 101 -11.40 19.65 -9.35
CA PRO A 101 -12.77 19.64 -9.81
C PRO A 101 -13.39 18.24 -9.71
N ARG A 102 -14.64 18.15 -9.26
CA ARG A 102 -15.38 16.88 -9.22
C ARG A 102 -15.47 16.26 -10.61
N ARG A 103 -15.20 14.98 -10.68
CA ARG A 103 -15.34 14.16 -11.89
C ARG A 103 -15.99 12.82 -11.55
N LYS A 104 -16.61 12.19 -12.53
CA LYS A 104 -17.05 10.80 -12.40
C LYS A 104 -15.86 9.86 -12.60
N TYR A 105 -15.84 8.81 -11.83
CA TYR A 105 -14.80 7.78 -11.91
C TYR A 105 -15.34 6.54 -12.63
N PRO A 106 -14.56 5.92 -13.55
CA PRO A 106 -14.97 4.71 -14.25
C PRO A 106 -15.25 3.57 -13.26
N ALA A 107 -16.32 2.83 -13.50
CA ALA A 107 -16.72 1.67 -12.67
C ALA A 107 -16.96 0.41 -13.51
N ASP A 108 -16.55 0.43 -14.76
CA ASP A 108 -16.72 -0.63 -15.75
C ASP A 108 -15.65 -1.73 -15.66
N THR A 109 -14.46 -1.40 -15.13
CA THR A 109 -13.35 -2.35 -14.97
C THR A 109 -13.03 -2.61 -13.50
N ALA A 110 -12.94 -1.57 -12.68
CA ALA A 110 -12.65 -1.65 -11.25
C ALA A 110 -13.62 -0.76 -10.45
N ALA A 111 -13.97 -1.16 -9.23
CA ALA A 111 -14.89 -0.40 -8.40
C ALA A 111 -14.21 0.83 -7.77
N PRO A 112 -14.64 2.07 -8.08
CA PRO A 112 -14.16 3.26 -7.40
C PRO A 112 -14.73 3.35 -5.98
N LEU A 113 -13.86 3.60 -4.99
CA LEU A 113 -14.24 3.83 -3.60
C LEU A 113 -13.88 5.25 -3.17
N LEU A 114 -14.77 5.93 -2.47
CA LEU A 114 -14.48 7.21 -1.84
C LEU A 114 -13.65 6.96 -0.57
N GLY A 115 -12.47 7.55 -0.47
CA GLY A 115 -11.68 7.54 0.75
C GLY A 115 -12.14 8.62 1.73
N ALA A 116 -12.18 8.31 3.03
CA ALA A 116 -12.35 9.28 4.08
C ALA A 116 -11.36 9.04 5.22
N ALA A 117 -10.63 10.07 5.65
CA ALA A 117 -9.56 9.94 6.62
C ALA A 117 -9.62 11.03 7.70
N ASN A 118 -9.21 10.68 8.93
CA ASN A 118 -9.06 11.63 10.02
C ASN A 118 -7.72 12.38 9.95
N ILE A 119 -7.47 13.06 8.82
CA ILE A 119 -6.22 13.78 8.55
C ILE A 119 -6.42 15.29 8.73
N ALA A 120 -5.52 15.93 9.50
CA ALA A 120 -5.42 17.37 9.63
C ALA A 120 -3.96 17.78 9.39
N LYS A 121 -3.74 18.80 8.56
CA LYS A 121 -2.38 19.34 8.25
C LYS A 121 -1.36 18.25 7.85
N GLY A 122 -1.83 17.21 7.12
CA GLY A 122 -0.97 16.12 6.62
C GLY A 122 -0.67 15.01 7.63
N ALA A 123 -1.26 15.02 8.82
CA ALA A 123 -1.10 13.97 9.84
C ALA A 123 -2.46 13.45 10.33
N PHE A 124 -2.52 12.21 10.80
CA PHE A 124 -3.71 11.67 11.44
C PHE A 124 -3.99 12.38 12.76
N SER A 125 -5.27 12.64 13.04
CA SER A 125 -5.73 13.37 14.21
C SER A 125 -6.85 12.62 14.93
N ALA A 126 -6.55 12.09 16.13
CA ALA A 126 -7.55 11.45 16.97
C ALA A 126 -8.66 12.42 17.39
N SER A 127 -8.32 13.68 17.67
CA SER A 127 -9.31 14.71 18.04
C SER A 127 -10.31 14.98 16.93
N LEU A 128 -9.85 14.99 15.67
CA LEU A 128 -10.71 15.18 14.51
C LEU A 128 -11.70 14.01 14.35
N ALA A 129 -11.24 12.77 14.54
CA ALA A 129 -12.11 11.60 14.49
C ALA A 129 -13.25 11.66 15.53
N ARG A 130 -13.03 12.27 16.69
CA ARG A 130 -14.04 12.39 17.73
C ARG A 130 -15.28 13.21 17.32
N GLY A 131 -15.16 14.07 16.32
CA GLY A 131 -16.30 14.78 15.71
C GLY A 131 -17.37 13.85 15.15
N VAL A 132 -16.96 12.65 14.70
CA VAL A 132 -17.89 11.62 14.16
C VAL A 132 -18.08 10.43 15.10
N LEU A 133 -17.12 10.16 16.00
CA LEU A 133 -17.21 9.03 16.93
C LEU A 133 -18.11 9.30 18.14
N GLY A 134 -18.26 10.55 18.53
CA GLY A 134 -19.03 10.96 19.71
C GLY A 134 -20.48 11.30 19.40
N PRO A 135 -20.77 12.47 18.83
CA PRO A 135 -22.13 12.98 18.68
C PRO A 135 -22.87 12.34 17.50
N ALA A 136 -24.19 12.11 17.69
CA ALA A 136 -25.04 11.57 16.62
C ALA A 136 -25.07 12.49 15.38
N GLU A 137 -25.15 13.78 15.61
CA GLU A 137 -25.19 14.80 14.56
C GLU A 137 -23.91 14.79 13.69
N GLY A 138 -22.75 14.50 14.30
CA GLY A 138 -21.48 14.37 13.57
C GLY A 138 -21.49 13.14 12.65
N ARG A 139 -22.04 12.00 13.11
CA ARG A 139 -22.18 10.78 12.29
C ARG A 139 -23.13 11.00 11.11
N GLU A 140 -24.26 11.65 11.34
CA GLU A 140 -25.23 11.94 10.28
C GLU A 140 -24.67 12.93 9.27
N ARG A 141 -23.96 13.97 9.72
CA ARG A 141 -23.31 14.94 8.84
C ARG A 141 -22.23 14.29 7.97
N PHE A 142 -21.42 13.42 8.59
CA PHE A 142 -20.44 12.62 7.85
C PHE A 142 -21.10 11.78 6.78
N LEU A 143 -22.14 11.02 7.14
CA LEU A 143 -22.86 10.16 6.22
C LEU A 143 -23.46 10.94 5.06
N ALA A 144 -24.14 12.07 5.34
CA ALA A 144 -24.73 12.92 4.31
C ALA A 144 -23.67 13.46 3.34
N ALA A 145 -22.53 13.93 3.87
CA ALA A 145 -21.41 14.40 3.05
C ALA A 145 -20.79 13.26 2.21
N ALA A 146 -20.59 12.08 2.80
CA ALA A 146 -20.05 10.93 2.09
C ALA A 146 -20.98 10.44 0.97
N LEU A 147 -22.28 10.35 1.23
CA LEU A 147 -23.29 9.95 0.23
C LEU A 147 -23.36 10.95 -0.94
N ALA A 148 -23.31 12.25 -0.65
CA ALA A 148 -23.29 13.28 -1.69
C ALA A 148 -22.07 13.17 -2.60
N GLU A 149 -20.88 12.91 -2.05
CA GLU A 149 -19.67 12.71 -2.86
C GLU A 149 -19.67 11.35 -3.59
N ILE A 150 -20.23 10.29 -2.98
CA ILE A 150 -20.40 8.98 -3.61
C ILE A 150 -21.27 9.11 -4.86
N GLU A 151 -22.41 9.78 -4.75
CA GLU A 151 -23.32 10.02 -5.87
C GLU A 151 -22.68 10.89 -6.96
N ALA A 152 -22.06 12.01 -6.57
CA ALA A 152 -21.44 12.95 -7.50
C ALA A 152 -20.28 12.32 -8.29
N GLY A 153 -19.46 11.47 -7.63
CA GLY A 153 -18.30 10.81 -8.22
C GLY A 153 -18.59 9.46 -8.89
N GLY A 154 -19.77 8.88 -8.63
CA GLY A 154 -20.13 7.53 -9.09
C GLY A 154 -19.38 6.43 -8.35
N PHE A 155 -19.05 6.65 -7.07
CA PHE A 155 -18.36 5.66 -6.25
C PHE A 155 -19.28 4.49 -5.88
N ARG A 156 -18.68 3.32 -5.68
CA ARG A 156 -19.37 2.08 -5.31
C ARG A 156 -19.38 1.84 -3.79
N GLY A 157 -18.76 2.72 -3.02
CA GLY A 157 -18.69 2.60 -1.58
C GLY A 157 -17.70 3.56 -0.94
N LEU A 158 -17.45 3.33 0.34
CA LEU A 158 -16.58 4.12 1.20
C LEU A 158 -15.35 3.30 1.63
N PHE A 159 -14.16 3.89 1.56
CA PHE A 159 -12.95 3.37 2.18
C PHE A 159 -12.57 4.25 3.38
N LEU A 160 -12.92 3.82 4.58
CA LEU A 160 -12.66 4.54 5.82
C LEU A 160 -11.22 4.30 6.28
N LYS A 161 -10.42 5.38 6.33
CA LYS A 161 -8.99 5.35 6.71
C LYS A 161 -8.77 6.11 8.02
N PHE A 162 -9.31 5.60 9.13
CA PHE A 162 -9.09 6.18 10.45
C PHE A 162 -7.92 5.49 11.13
N CYS A 163 -6.93 6.28 11.56
CA CYS A 163 -5.73 5.80 12.25
C CYS A 163 -5.38 6.72 13.42
N TYR A 164 -4.53 6.26 14.33
CA TYR A 164 -4.08 7.00 15.51
C TYR A 164 -5.24 7.53 16.35
N LEU A 165 -6.18 6.64 16.66
CA LEU A 165 -7.34 6.96 17.51
C LEU A 165 -6.98 6.79 18.99
N TYR A 166 -7.69 7.51 19.86
CA TYR A 166 -7.52 7.30 21.30
C TYR A 166 -8.03 5.91 21.72
N PRO A 167 -7.31 5.18 22.60
CA PRO A 167 -7.72 3.84 23.04
C PRO A 167 -9.13 3.77 23.62
N PHE A 168 -9.56 4.81 24.34
CA PHE A 168 -10.88 4.91 24.93
C PHE A 168 -12.02 5.19 23.94
N ASP A 169 -11.69 5.45 22.67
CA ASP A 169 -12.68 5.60 21.58
C ASP A 169 -12.93 4.27 20.83
N ARG A 170 -12.36 3.14 21.27
CA ARG A 170 -12.48 1.82 20.62
C ARG A 170 -13.95 1.40 20.41
N GLU A 171 -14.77 1.46 21.46
CA GLU A 171 -16.19 1.09 21.37
C GLU A 171 -16.95 2.03 20.45
N LYS A 172 -16.70 3.34 20.57
CA LYS A 172 -17.33 4.35 19.71
C LYS A 172 -16.97 4.18 18.24
N TYR A 173 -15.72 3.75 17.97
CA TYR A 173 -15.30 3.45 16.61
C TYR A 173 -16.01 2.20 16.08
N SER A 174 -16.15 1.15 16.89
CA SER A 174 -16.93 -0.04 16.55
C SER A 174 -18.40 0.29 16.27
N ASP A 175 -19.03 1.14 17.10
CA ASP A 175 -20.39 1.63 16.89
C ASP A 175 -20.51 2.45 15.59
N PHE A 176 -19.50 3.26 15.28
CA PHE A 176 -19.48 4.03 14.04
C PHE A 176 -19.35 3.12 12.81
N LEU A 177 -18.54 2.05 12.88
CA LEU A 177 -18.50 1.04 11.82
C LEU A 177 -19.86 0.34 11.65
N ALA A 178 -20.54 -0.01 12.75
CA ALA A 178 -21.88 -0.60 12.72
C ALA A 178 -22.91 0.33 12.07
N PHE A 179 -22.86 1.62 12.41
CA PHE A 179 -23.71 2.65 11.81
C PHE A 179 -23.46 2.76 10.30
N LEU A 180 -22.20 2.92 9.88
CA LEU A 180 -21.85 3.04 8.46
C LEU A 180 -22.21 1.78 7.67
N SER A 181 -21.94 0.60 8.21
CA SER A 181 -22.29 -0.68 7.58
C SER A 181 -23.79 -0.75 7.26
N ARG A 182 -24.64 -0.46 8.23
CA ARG A 182 -26.10 -0.46 8.03
C ARG A 182 -26.53 0.53 6.96
N GLU A 183 -26.03 1.76 7.02
CA GLU A 183 -26.45 2.84 6.13
C GLU A 183 -25.96 2.65 4.69
N LEU A 184 -24.72 2.15 4.52
CA LEU A 184 -24.16 1.91 3.20
C LEU A 184 -24.74 0.64 2.56
N HIS A 185 -24.83 -0.47 3.31
CA HIS A 185 -25.37 -1.72 2.79
C HIS A 185 -26.84 -1.61 2.38
N SER A 186 -27.66 -0.83 3.11
CA SER A 186 -29.05 -0.57 2.71
C SER A 186 -29.19 0.13 1.34
N ARG A 187 -28.09 0.68 0.83
CA ARG A 187 -27.97 1.36 -0.48
C ARG A 187 -27.16 0.57 -1.51
N GLY A 188 -26.74 -0.67 -1.19
CA GLY A 188 -25.90 -1.48 -2.04
C GLY A 188 -24.47 -0.94 -2.21
N LEU A 189 -23.98 -0.19 -1.22
CA LEU A 189 -22.65 0.41 -1.21
C LEU A 189 -21.70 -0.37 -0.30
N TYR A 190 -20.44 -0.51 -0.70
CA TYR A 190 -19.40 -1.18 0.08
C TYR A 190 -18.86 -0.32 1.23
N LEU A 191 -18.46 -0.99 2.30
CA LEU A 191 -17.66 -0.41 3.38
C LEU A 191 -16.31 -1.12 3.47
N PHE A 192 -15.25 -0.45 3.03
CA PHE A 192 -13.88 -0.88 3.26
C PHE A 192 -13.27 -0.10 4.42
N THR A 193 -12.38 -0.73 5.18
CA THR A 193 -11.71 -0.08 6.30
C THR A 193 -10.22 -0.28 6.25
N ALA A 194 -9.45 0.74 6.65
CA ALA A 194 -8.05 0.59 6.95
C ALA A 194 -7.89 0.02 8.36
N LEU A 195 -7.06 -1.01 8.49
CA LEU A 195 -6.82 -1.73 9.73
C LEU A 195 -5.35 -1.56 10.14
N ALA A 196 -5.11 -0.98 11.30
CA ALA A 196 -3.76 -0.82 11.83
C ALA A 196 -3.15 -2.18 12.22
N PRO A 197 -1.84 -2.42 11.97
CA PRO A 197 -1.24 -3.70 12.27
C PRO A 197 -1.14 -3.98 13.77
N ARG A 198 -1.50 -5.19 14.19
CA ARG A 198 -1.34 -5.71 15.57
C ARG A 198 -0.70 -7.08 15.52
N GLU A 199 0.28 -7.33 16.40
CA GLU A 199 0.96 -8.61 16.53
C GLU A 199 0.42 -9.44 17.70
N GLU A 200 -0.36 -8.81 18.60
CA GLU A 200 -0.91 -9.42 19.82
C GLU A 200 -2.15 -8.67 20.30
N GLU A 201 -2.89 -9.27 21.24
CA GLU A 201 -4.12 -8.67 21.78
C GLU A 201 -3.87 -7.34 22.49
N ARG A 202 -2.77 -7.24 23.25
CA ARG A 202 -2.42 -6.02 23.96
C ARG A 202 -1.71 -5.05 23.04
N CYS A 203 -2.40 -3.98 22.67
CA CYS A 203 -1.83 -2.85 21.94
C CYS A 203 -2.15 -1.55 22.69
N GLU A 204 -1.10 -0.85 23.17
CA GLU A 204 -1.23 0.42 23.88
C GLU A 204 -0.93 1.63 22.96
N SER A 205 -0.48 1.38 21.74
CA SER A 205 -0.17 2.43 20.77
C SER A 205 -1.45 3.06 20.23
N LEU A 206 -1.44 4.40 20.10
CA LEU A 206 -2.51 5.14 19.41
C LEU A 206 -2.76 4.60 17.99
N LEU A 207 -1.76 3.99 17.34
CA LEU A 207 -1.91 3.43 16.01
C LEU A 207 -2.96 2.32 15.97
N CYS A 208 -2.98 1.40 16.94
CA CYS A 208 -3.74 0.16 16.89
C CYS A 208 -4.73 -0.06 18.04
N ALA A 209 -4.61 0.66 19.16
CA ALA A 209 -5.39 0.37 20.37
C ALA A 209 -6.90 0.47 20.18
N ALA A 210 -7.37 1.39 19.34
CA ALA A 210 -8.80 1.58 19.05
C ALA A 210 -9.33 0.70 17.90
N HIS A 211 -8.46 -0.06 17.21
CA HIS A 211 -8.92 -0.96 16.14
C HIS A 211 -9.40 -2.30 16.74
N ASP A 212 -10.70 -2.49 16.78
CA ASP A 212 -11.33 -3.75 17.14
C ASP A 212 -11.45 -4.64 15.90
N TYR A 213 -10.60 -5.67 15.80
CA TYR A 213 -10.56 -6.55 14.64
C TYR A 213 -11.87 -7.31 14.42
N GLU A 214 -12.55 -7.69 15.51
CA GLU A 214 -13.85 -8.37 15.44
C GLU A 214 -14.95 -7.43 14.93
N ALA A 215 -14.94 -6.15 15.34
CA ALA A 215 -15.84 -5.15 14.80
C ALA A 215 -15.58 -4.90 13.30
N HIS A 216 -14.32 -4.77 12.89
CA HIS A 216 -13.97 -4.67 11.47
C HIS A 216 -14.44 -5.91 10.68
N SER A 217 -14.22 -7.11 11.23
CA SER A 217 -14.70 -8.37 10.63
C SER A 217 -16.21 -8.41 10.43
N ARG A 218 -16.95 -7.89 11.41
CA ARG A 218 -18.43 -7.92 11.43
C ARG A 218 -19.03 -6.91 10.47
N TYR A 219 -18.49 -5.70 10.44
CA TYR A 219 -19.15 -4.56 9.80
C TYR A 219 -18.57 -4.16 8.46
N ALA A 220 -17.29 -4.43 8.20
CA ALA A 220 -16.67 -4.12 6.92
C ALA A 220 -16.79 -5.27 5.91
N ASP A 221 -16.93 -4.93 4.63
CA ASP A 221 -16.84 -5.91 3.53
C ASP A 221 -15.40 -6.37 3.36
N ARG A 222 -14.45 -5.43 3.46
CA ARG A 222 -13.01 -5.68 3.42
C ARG A 222 -12.26 -4.80 4.39
N SER A 223 -11.19 -5.38 4.95
CA SER A 223 -10.23 -4.64 5.79
C SER A 223 -8.86 -4.67 5.14
N VAL A 224 -8.32 -3.50 4.82
CA VAL A 224 -6.97 -3.33 4.29
C VAL A 224 -6.01 -3.21 5.47
N LEU A 225 -5.21 -4.24 5.69
CA LEU A 225 -4.21 -4.28 6.75
C LEU A 225 -3.01 -3.41 6.37
N LEU A 226 -2.81 -2.29 7.06
CA LEU A 226 -1.74 -1.32 6.79
C LEU A 226 -0.40 -1.82 7.31
N ALA A 227 0.07 -2.95 6.77
CA ALA A 227 1.25 -3.66 7.25
C ALA A 227 2.54 -3.16 6.59
N TYR A 228 2.83 -1.89 6.77
CA TYR A 228 4.03 -1.19 6.31
C TYR A 228 4.41 -0.06 7.29
N ASP A 229 5.47 0.68 6.98
CA ASP A 229 6.02 1.75 7.83
C ASP A 229 6.57 1.27 9.19
N TRP A 230 7.11 0.04 9.26
CA TRP A 230 8.01 -0.31 10.36
C TRP A 230 9.31 0.48 10.28
N GLY A 231 9.97 0.52 9.11
CA GLY A 231 10.89 1.58 8.77
C GLY A 231 10.10 2.76 8.25
N TYR A 232 10.22 3.92 8.90
CA TYR A 232 9.48 5.13 8.54
C TYR A 232 10.34 6.37 8.73
N GLU A 233 9.87 7.49 8.26
CA GLU A 233 10.59 8.74 8.17
C GLU A 233 11.28 9.19 9.48
N CYS A 234 10.62 9.02 10.61
CA CYS A 234 11.14 9.45 11.92
C CYS A 234 11.75 8.31 12.75
N GLY A 235 11.73 7.07 12.23
CA GLY A 235 12.24 5.88 12.90
C GLY A 235 13.69 5.55 12.55
N ALA A 236 14.25 4.59 13.30
CA ALA A 236 15.56 4.02 12.99
C ALA A 236 15.54 3.25 11.66
N PRO A 237 16.70 3.15 10.97
CA PRO A 237 16.81 2.44 9.71
C PRO A 237 16.38 0.97 9.81
N GLN A 238 15.36 0.57 9.05
CA GLN A 238 14.92 -0.82 8.88
C GLN A 238 14.04 -0.96 7.64
N ALA A 239 13.70 -2.19 7.28
CA ALA A 239 12.77 -2.46 6.19
C ALA A 239 11.39 -1.82 6.46
N VAL A 240 10.75 -1.32 5.40
CA VAL A 240 9.41 -0.68 5.49
C VAL A 240 8.34 -1.71 5.83
N SER A 241 8.43 -2.90 5.25
CA SER A 241 7.43 -3.96 5.41
C SER A 241 8.12 -5.34 5.57
N PRO A 242 8.76 -5.60 6.74
CA PRO A 242 9.54 -6.81 6.98
C PRO A 242 8.64 -8.03 7.15
N VAL A 243 8.90 -9.09 6.36
CA VAL A 243 8.06 -10.30 6.29
C VAL A 243 7.89 -11.00 7.63
N ASN A 244 8.93 -11.03 8.46
CA ASN A 244 8.84 -11.62 9.80
C ASN A 244 7.85 -10.88 10.73
N ARG A 245 7.65 -9.56 10.53
CA ARG A 245 6.64 -8.78 11.25
C ARG A 245 5.25 -8.98 10.61
N LEU A 246 5.21 -9.02 9.26
CA LEU A 246 3.98 -9.32 8.54
C LEU A 246 3.35 -10.64 9.00
N ARG A 247 4.15 -11.69 9.16
CA ARG A 247 3.65 -12.99 9.64
C ARG A 247 2.98 -12.88 10.99
N ARG A 248 3.60 -12.23 11.98
CA ARG A 248 3.00 -12.04 13.31
C ARG A 248 1.68 -11.28 13.26
N VAL A 249 1.63 -10.25 12.42
CA VAL A 249 0.39 -9.48 12.23
C VAL A 249 -0.69 -10.32 11.55
N LEU A 250 -0.33 -11.13 10.55
CA LEU A 250 -1.26 -12.01 9.85
C LEU A 250 -1.74 -13.16 10.74
N ASP A 251 -0.87 -13.75 11.57
CA ASP A 251 -1.23 -14.77 12.56
C ASP A 251 -2.30 -14.24 13.52
N TYR A 252 -2.11 -13.01 14.02
CA TYR A 252 -3.11 -12.35 14.87
C TYR A 252 -4.39 -12.02 14.10
N ALA A 253 -4.27 -11.44 12.91
CA ALA A 253 -5.42 -10.98 12.11
C ALA A 253 -6.30 -12.14 11.66
N ALA A 254 -5.71 -13.25 11.16
CA ALA A 254 -6.44 -14.42 10.69
C ALA A 254 -7.21 -15.14 11.81
N GLY A 255 -6.78 -14.98 13.06
CA GLY A 255 -7.52 -15.49 14.23
C GLY A 255 -8.76 -14.66 14.59
N LYS A 256 -8.94 -13.47 14.01
CA LYS A 256 -10.03 -12.52 14.32
C LYS A 256 -10.92 -12.19 13.13
N ILE A 257 -10.37 -12.19 11.93
CA ILE A 257 -11.04 -11.81 10.68
C ILE A 257 -10.89 -12.97 9.69
N PRO A 258 -11.96 -13.44 9.05
CA PRO A 258 -11.85 -14.41 7.96
C PRO A 258 -10.85 -13.92 6.91
N PRO A 259 -9.87 -14.74 6.51
CA PRO A 259 -8.83 -14.31 5.55
C PRO A 259 -9.38 -13.74 4.24
N GLY A 260 -10.52 -14.27 3.75
CA GLY A 260 -11.22 -13.75 2.58
C GLY A 260 -11.84 -12.35 2.74
N LYS A 261 -11.74 -11.71 3.92
CA LYS A 261 -12.08 -10.31 4.16
C LYS A 261 -10.84 -9.42 4.36
N LEU A 262 -9.64 -10.01 4.40
CA LEU A 262 -8.38 -9.29 4.61
C LEU A 262 -7.67 -9.03 3.28
N LEU A 263 -7.24 -7.79 3.10
CA LEU A 263 -6.36 -7.36 2.02
C LEU A 263 -5.02 -6.95 2.61
N LEU A 264 -3.92 -7.46 2.08
CA LEU A 264 -2.59 -7.04 2.50
C LEU A 264 -2.27 -5.67 1.91
N GLY A 265 -2.13 -4.66 2.75
CA GLY A 265 -1.66 -3.34 2.37
C GLY A 265 -0.14 -3.32 2.21
N PHE A 266 0.36 -2.70 1.16
CA PHE A 266 1.79 -2.48 0.96
C PHE A 266 2.07 -1.13 0.33
N SER A 267 3.32 -0.64 0.47
CA SER A 267 3.76 0.66 -0.02
C SER A 267 4.61 0.56 -1.27
N GLY A 268 4.66 1.62 -2.08
CA GLY A 268 5.52 1.73 -3.26
C GLY A 268 6.83 2.48 -3.00
N TYR A 269 7.22 2.68 -1.74
CA TYR A 269 8.38 3.47 -1.34
C TYR A 269 9.21 2.78 -0.26
N GLY A 270 10.44 3.20 -0.18
CA GLY A 270 11.38 2.94 0.90
C GLY A 270 11.87 4.24 1.50
N TYR A 271 12.95 4.16 2.28
CA TYR A 271 13.55 5.32 2.90
C TYR A 271 15.06 5.31 2.81
N ASN A 272 15.64 6.50 2.80
CA ASN A 272 17.07 6.79 2.79
C ASN A 272 17.45 7.53 4.08
N TRP A 273 18.21 6.88 4.97
CA TRP A 273 18.68 7.44 6.23
C TRP A 273 20.15 7.86 6.14
N ALA A 274 20.47 9.02 6.66
CA ALA A 274 21.86 9.38 6.94
C ALA A 274 22.37 8.61 8.18
N LEU A 275 23.64 8.20 8.15
CA LEU A 275 24.30 7.45 9.23
C LEU A 275 25.47 8.26 9.84
N PRO A 276 25.75 8.17 11.16
CA PRO A 276 24.95 7.39 12.14
C PRO A 276 23.59 8.04 12.36
N TRP A 277 22.53 7.22 12.38
CA TRP A 277 21.20 7.73 12.67
C TRP A 277 21.10 8.19 14.14
N ARG A 278 20.39 9.27 14.36
CA ARG A 278 20.09 9.82 15.70
C ARG A 278 18.59 10.08 15.81
N GLN A 279 18.05 9.87 17.00
CA GLN A 279 16.65 10.19 17.28
C GLN A 279 16.34 11.65 16.91
N GLY A 280 15.22 11.86 16.22
CA GLY A 280 14.81 13.17 15.68
C GLY A 280 15.31 13.47 14.27
N GLN A 281 16.22 12.65 13.71
CA GLN A 281 16.57 12.75 12.28
C GLN A 281 15.51 12.10 11.42
N ARG A 282 15.12 12.79 10.34
CA ARG A 282 14.16 12.30 9.37
C ARG A 282 14.87 11.63 8.19
N ALA A 283 14.37 10.46 7.82
CA ALA A 283 14.75 9.82 6.58
C ALA A 283 14.04 10.48 5.38
N LEU A 284 14.63 10.35 4.21
CA LEU A 284 14.01 10.82 2.97
C LEU A 284 13.27 9.65 2.31
N PRO A 285 11.98 9.80 1.99
CA PRO A 285 11.26 8.78 1.23
C PRO A 285 11.88 8.65 -0.17
N ILE A 286 11.94 7.42 -0.67
CA ILE A 286 12.48 7.11 -1.99
C ILE A 286 11.62 6.04 -2.65
N LEU A 287 11.25 6.23 -3.91
CA LEU A 287 10.52 5.21 -4.67
C LEU A 287 11.42 4.00 -4.92
N HIS A 288 10.85 2.80 -5.00
CA HIS A 288 11.62 1.58 -5.23
C HIS A 288 12.46 1.65 -6.51
N THR A 289 11.86 2.14 -7.61
CA THR A 289 12.57 2.36 -8.89
C THR A 289 13.69 3.40 -8.77
N ALA A 290 13.48 4.47 -8.00
CA ALA A 290 14.50 5.49 -7.75
C ALA A 290 15.65 4.93 -6.89
N ALA A 291 15.34 4.07 -5.90
CA ALA A 291 16.34 3.40 -5.07
C ALA A 291 17.22 2.45 -5.92
N ALA A 292 16.60 1.65 -6.80
CA ALA A 292 17.32 0.78 -7.73
C ALA A 292 18.24 1.57 -8.66
N ASN A 293 17.73 2.65 -9.26
CA ASN A 293 18.51 3.52 -10.14
C ASN A 293 19.64 4.27 -9.39
N LEU A 294 19.41 4.65 -8.13
CA LEU A 294 20.44 5.25 -7.28
C LEU A 294 21.58 4.25 -7.02
N ALA A 295 21.26 3.00 -6.67
CA ALA A 295 22.27 1.96 -6.47
C ALA A 295 23.11 1.73 -7.73
N VAL A 296 22.46 1.66 -8.92
CA VAL A 296 23.14 1.53 -10.23
C VAL A 296 24.05 2.72 -10.50
N SER A 297 23.56 3.96 -10.32
CA SER A 297 24.34 5.18 -10.58
C SER A 297 25.59 5.29 -9.71
N LEU A 298 25.49 4.82 -8.47
CA LEU A 298 26.61 4.81 -7.51
C LEU A 298 27.50 3.59 -7.62
N GLY A 299 27.10 2.55 -8.39
CA GLY A 299 27.83 1.29 -8.52
C GLY A 299 27.94 0.51 -7.20
N VAL A 300 26.96 0.66 -6.28
CA VAL A 300 26.98 0.00 -4.98
C VAL A 300 26.17 -1.29 -5.00
N GLU A 301 26.65 -2.30 -4.28
CA GLU A 301 25.99 -3.59 -4.16
C GLU A 301 24.63 -3.47 -3.47
N VAL A 302 23.59 -4.06 -4.06
CA VAL A 302 22.29 -4.25 -3.42
C VAL A 302 22.29 -5.56 -2.63
N ARG A 303 22.02 -5.47 -1.35
CA ARG A 303 21.93 -6.62 -0.44
C ARG A 303 20.47 -6.96 -0.17
N PHE A 304 20.24 -8.19 0.21
CA PHE A 304 18.92 -8.68 0.56
C PHE A 304 18.96 -9.32 1.95
N ASP A 305 18.13 -8.81 2.87
CA ASP A 305 18.01 -9.36 4.20
C ASP A 305 17.03 -10.55 4.17
N PRO A 306 17.50 -11.77 4.56
CA PRO A 306 16.66 -12.96 4.48
C PRO A 306 15.55 -13.02 5.52
N ALA A 307 15.69 -12.34 6.66
CA ALA A 307 14.69 -12.32 7.72
C ALA A 307 13.56 -11.32 7.39
N PHE A 308 13.94 -10.15 6.89
CA PHE A 308 12.99 -9.12 6.47
C PHE A 308 12.44 -9.36 5.07
N ARG A 309 13.16 -10.16 4.24
CA ARG A 309 12.91 -10.34 2.80
C ARG A 309 12.77 -9.00 2.10
N ALA A 310 13.69 -8.10 2.40
CA ALA A 310 13.74 -6.74 1.88
C ALA A 310 15.15 -6.38 1.44
N SER A 311 15.24 -5.52 0.44
CA SER A 311 16.49 -5.08 -0.15
C SER A 311 17.02 -3.81 0.49
N TYR A 312 18.35 -3.69 0.58
CA TYR A 312 19.00 -2.49 1.07
C TYR A 312 20.38 -2.31 0.43
N PHE A 313 20.89 -1.09 0.48
CA PHE A 313 22.28 -0.80 0.17
C PHE A 313 22.81 0.35 1.04
N ILE A 314 24.14 0.43 1.12
CA ILE A 314 24.83 1.48 1.86
C ILE A 314 25.73 2.23 0.87
N TYR A 315 25.73 3.55 0.96
CA TYR A 315 26.58 4.40 0.15
C TYR A 315 27.13 5.58 0.93
N THR A 316 28.11 6.29 0.35
CA THR A 316 28.63 7.53 0.87
C THR A 316 28.33 8.64 -0.14
N ASP A 317 27.72 9.74 0.32
CA ASP A 317 27.39 10.89 -0.53
C ASP A 317 28.62 11.78 -0.82
N SER A 318 28.46 12.80 -1.66
CA SER A 318 29.51 13.75 -2.02
C SER A 318 30.01 14.60 -0.83
N ALA A 319 29.28 14.65 0.26
CA ALA A 319 29.67 15.29 1.51
C ALA A 319 30.32 14.31 2.51
N SER A 320 30.74 13.14 2.06
CA SER A 320 31.34 12.06 2.86
C SER A 320 30.44 11.52 3.97
N ARG A 321 29.12 11.68 3.86
CA ARG A 321 28.16 11.13 4.81
C ARG A 321 27.72 9.75 4.34
N ARG A 322 27.73 8.78 5.25
CA ARG A 322 27.20 7.46 4.97
C ARG A 322 25.70 7.46 5.01
N HIS A 323 25.09 6.67 4.14
CA HIS A 323 23.65 6.47 4.05
C HIS A 323 23.32 4.99 4.00
N ILE A 324 22.11 4.63 4.48
CA ILE A 324 21.49 3.33 4.22
C ILE A 324 20.12 3.54 3.59
N VAL A 325 19.84 2.81 2.53
CA VAL A 325 18.54 2.81 1.83
C VAL A 325 17.92 1.44 2.00
N TRP A 326 16.71 1.40 2.56
CA TRP A 326 15.86 0.22 2.54
C TRP A 326 14.75 0.42 1.53
N PHE A 327 14.53 -0.56 0.67
CA PHE A 327 13.50 -0.51 -0.37
C PHE A 327 13.02 -1.94 -0.71
N GLU A 328 11.99 -2.03 -1.53
CA GLU A 328 11.48 -3.32 -2.00
C GLU A 328 11.78 -3.51 -3.47
N ASP A 329 12.17 -4.72 -3.84
CA ASP A 329 12.36 -5.15 -5.21
C ASP A 329 11.46 -6.36 -5.53
N ALA A 330 11.61 -6.96 -6.69
CA ALA A 330 10.80 -8.10 -7.11
C ALA A 330 10.80 -9.26 -6.10
N ARG A 331 11.92 -9.49 -5.37
CA ARG A 331 12.02 -10.53 -4.31
C ARG A 331 11.12 -10.21 -3.12
N SER A 332 11.09 -8.94 -2.73
CA SER A 332 10.27 -8.48 -1.61
C SER A 332 8.78 -8.52 -1.95
N VAL A 333 8.42 -8.14 -3.18
CA VAL A 333 7.05 -8.25 -3.69
C VAL A 333 6.63 -9.72 -3.75
N GLN A 334 7.44 -10.60 -4.33
CA GLN A 334 7.16 -12.04 -4.39
C GLN A 334 6.88 -12.61 -2.99
N ALA A 335 7.68 -12.24 -1.99
CA ALA A 335 7.47 -12.69 -0.62
C ALA A 335 6.12 -12.28 -0.04
N LYS A 336 5.58 -11.13 -0.45
CA LYS A 336 4.24 -10.67 -0.04
C LYS A 336 3.13 -11.42 -0.78
N LEU A 337 3.33 -11.72 -2.07
CA LEU A 337 2.39 -12.55 -2.83
C LEU A 337 2.30 -13.96 -2.23
N GLU A 338 3.44 -14.53 -1.80
CA GLU A 338 3.49 -15.80 -1.07
C GLU A 338 2.67 -15.75 0.24
N LEU A 339 2.71 -14.64 0.98
CA LEU A 339 1.87 -14.48 2.18
C LEU A 339 0.38 -14.40 1.86
N VAL A 340 0.00 -13.71 0.77
CA VAL A 340 -1.41 -13.65 0.33
C VAL A 340 -1.95 -15.06 0.07
N GLU A 341 -1.17 -15.92 -0.57
CA GLU A 341 -1.55 -17.31 -0.83
C GLU A 341 -1.54 -18.16 0.43
N GLU A 342 -0.46 -18.10 1.20
CA GLU A 342 -0.26 -18.90 2.43
C GLU A 342 -1.40 -18.69 3.45
N TYR A 343 -1.83 -17.44 3.62
CA TYR A 343 -2.91 -17.08 4.54
C TYR A 343 -4.30 -17.11 3.90
N GLY A 344 -4.41 -17.35 2.60
CA GLY A 344 -5.69 -17.34 1.88
C GLY A 344 -6.39 -15.99 1.89
N LEU A 345 -5.62 -14.89 1.85
CA LEU A 345 -6.17 -13.53 1.91
C LEU A 345 -7.03 -13.23 0.67
N ALA A 346 -8.00 -12.32 0.80
CA ALA A 346 -8.80 -11.85 -0.33
C ALA A 346 -7.93 -11.30 -1.47
N GLY A 347 -6.81 -10.68 -1.12
CA GLY A 347 -5.87 -10.12 -2.07
C GLY A 347 -4.94 -9.09 -1.44
N LEU A 348 -4.64 -8.04 -2.18
CA LEU A 348 -3.73 -6.99 -1.74
C LEU A 348 -4.21 -5.60 -2.18
N CYS A 349 -3.74 -4.56 -1.47
CA CYS A 349 -4.02 -3.18 -1.80
C CYS A 349 -2.73 -2.35 -1.76
N ARG A 350 -2.38 -1.74 -2.87
CA ARG A 350 -1.29 -0.76 -2.90
C ARG A 350 -1.75 0.56 -2.30
N CYS A 351 -1.18 0.93 -1.17
CA CYS A 351 -1.60 2.09 -0.41
C CYS A 351 -0.96 3.42 -0.85
N ASP A 352 -0.03 3.37 -1.80
CA ASP A 352 0.55 4.51 -2.52
C ASP A 352 0.65 4.19 -4.01
N GLY A 353 -0.46 4.29 -4.71
CA GLY A 353 -0.57 4.02 -6.14
C GLY A 353 -0.21 5.19 -7.06
N SER A 354 0.37 6.27 -6.52
CA SER A 354 0.63 7.50 -7.29
C SER A 354 1.67 7.35 -8.39
N ARG A 355 2.49 6.30 -8.32
CA ARG A 355 3.52 5.99 -9.33
C ARG A 355 3.59 4.49 -9.59
N LEU A 356 3.52 4.13 -10.87
CA LEU A 356 3.55 2.74 -11.31
C LEU A 356 4.97 2.16 -11.22
N CYS A 357 5.13 1.07 -10.50
CA CYS A 357 6.28 0.18 -10.63
C CYS A 357 5.88 -0.97 -11.56
N ARG A 358 6.38 -0.95 -12.82
CA ARG A 358 5.97 -1.93 -13.85
C ARG A 358 6.37 -3.35 -13.50
N ALA A 359 7.56 -3.53 -12.94
CA ALA A 359 8.02 -4.85 -12.51
C ALA A 359 7.13 -5.42 -11.39
N GLU A 360 6.70 -4.57 -10.44
CA GLU A 360 5.78 -4.93 -9.37
C GLU A 360 4.42 -5.35 -9.95
N LEU A 361 3.81 -4.51 -10.79
CA LEU A 361 2.53 -4.81 -11.42
C LEU A 361 2.60 -6.10 -12.26
N ALA A 362 3.63 -6.23 -13.10
CA ALA A 362 3.82 -7.41 -13.93
C ALA A 362 3.98 -8.70 -13.11
N LEU A 363 4.67 -8.62 -11.96
CA LEU A 363 4.82 -9.77 -11.07
C LEU A 363 3.49 -10.14 -10.39
N ILE A 364 2.71 -9.13 -9.94
CA ILE A 364 1.39 -9.33 -9.37
C ILE A 364 0.45 -9.97 -10.41
N CYS A 365 0.33 -9.40 -11.61
CA CYS A 365 -0.54 -9.88 -12.68
C CYS A 365 -0.13 -11.25 -13.25
N ALA A 366 1.15 -11.61 -13.15
CA ALA A 366 1.60 -12.96 -13.51
C ALA A 366 1.12 -14.03 -12.52
N ARG A 367 0.77 -13.65 -11.30
CA ARG A 367 0.38 -14.56 -10.22
C ARG A 367 -1.11 -14.47 -9.89
N PHE A 368 -1.66 -13.26 -9.96
CA PHE A 368 -3.06 -12.97 -9.63
C PHE A 368 -3.76 -12.26 -10.78
N SER A 369 -5.01 -12.63 -11.02
CA SER A 369 -5.93 -11.89 -11.88
C SER A 369 -6.94 -11.12 -11.04
N PRO A 370 -7.40 -9.92 -11.49
CA PRO A 370 -8.35 -9.14 -10.70
C PRO A 370 -9.68 -9.88 -10.56
N ALA A 371 -10.06 -10.20 -9.31
CA ALA A 371 -11.38 -10.75 -8.98
C ALA A 371 -12.39 -9.60 -8.86
N LEU A 372 -13.62 -9.82 -9.30
CA LEU A 372 -14.71 -8.88 -9.03
C LEU A 372 -15.00 -8.82 -7.53
N LEU A 373 -15.37 -7.63 -7.05
CA LEU A 373 -15.90 -7.50 -5.69
C LEU A 373 -17.25 -8.25 -5.59
N PRO A 374 -17.51 -8.91 -4.46
CA PRO A 374 -18.73 -9.67 -4.24
C PRO A 374 -20.01 -8.83 -4.26
#